data_ef3ef785dfcaa7142e017c01c01ab971
#
_entry.id   ef3ef785dfcaa7142e017c01c01ab971
#
_cell.length_a   1.000
_cell.length_b   1.000
_cell.length_c   1.000
_cell.angle_alpha   90.00
_cell.angle_beta   90.00
_cell.angle_gamma   90.00
#
_symmetry.space_group_name_H-M   'P 1'
#
loop_
_entity.id
_entity.type
_entity.pdbx_description
1 polymer ?
#
loop_
_entity_poly.entity_id
_entity_poly.type
_entity_poly.pdbx_seq_one_letter_code
_entity_poly.pdbx_strand_id
1 'polypeptide(L)'
;MLNLTLAAVAIQRRSAAIALFRQTHLEEVLVRQLSTDKTKAENTLIGFVRQVVERHRVQLAVFEVADKESERIRTLSDDAEEICRSKGIPITRIPEQELFQSFAVPALRRRDPLRKIARSLWPILNSPSFGHASLDAAALGLCAQTKRLFALNSPQS
;
A
#
# COMPACT_ATOMS: atom_id res chain seq x y z
N MET A 1 -0.10 24.67 2.19
CA MET A 1 0.37 23.29 2.32
C MET A 1 -0.71 22.31 1.91
N LEU A 2 -0.44 21.55 0.89
CA LEU A 2 -1.43 20.60 0.38
C LEU A 2 -1.40 19.33 1.23
N ASN A 3 -2.50 19.08 1.94
CA ASN A 3 -2.68 17.83 2.68
C ASN A 3 -3.11 16.75 1.68
N LEU A 4 -2.13 16.08 1.08
CA LEU A 4 -2.41 15.03 0.12
C LEU A 4 -2.86 13.76 0.83
N THR A 5 -3.95 13.18 0.36
CA THR A 5 -4.38 11.86 0.78
C THR A 5 -3.70 10.82 -0.11
N LEU A 6 -2.88 9.99 0.51
CA LEU A 6 -2.16 8.93 -0.16
C LEU A 6 -2.80 7.59 0.20
N ALA A 7 -2.99 6.74 -0.80
CA ALA A 7 -3.46 5.37 -0.60
C ALA A 7 -2.33 4.40 -0.94
N ALA A 8 -1.90 3.61 0.04
CA ALA A 8 -0.94 2.54 -0.18
C ALA A 8 -1.68 1.21 -0.29
N VAL A 9 -1.49 0.53 -1.40
CA VAL A 9 -2.23 -0.69 -1.72
C VAL A 9 -1.32 -1.90 -1.58
N ALA A 10 -1.69 -2.82 -0.72
CA ALA A 10 -1.00 -4.11 -0.55
C ALA A 10 -1.93 -5.23 -0.98
N ILE A 11 -1.48 -6.06 -1.89
CA ILE A 11 -2.25 -7.15 -2.45
C ILE A 11 -1.56 -8.46 -2.10
N GLN A 12 -2.31 -9.36 -1.48
CA GLN A 12 -1.88 -10.70 -1.17
C GLN A 12 -2.80 -11.70 -1.84
N ARG A 13 -2.47 -12.96 -1.72
CA ARG A 13 -3.21 -14.01 -2.42
C ARG A 13 -4.70 -14.04 -2.08
N ARG A 14 -5.06 -13.79 -0.82
CA ARG A 14 -6.45 -13.89 -0.34
C ARG A 14 -6.98 -12.62 0.29
N SER A 15 -6.22 -11.55 0.23
CA SER A 15 -6.68 -10.28 0.82
C SER A 15 -5.99 -9.10 0.16
N ALA A 16 -6.63 -7.96 0.25
CA ALA A 16 -6.04 -6.69 -0.13
C ALA A 16 -6.31 -5.68 0.97
N ALA A 17 -5.36 -4.79 1.19
CA ALA A 17 -5.51 -3.73 2.17
C ALA A 17 -5.10 -2.41 1.54
N ILE A 18 -5.78 -1.35 1.95
CA ILE A 18 -5.44 0.02 1.54
C ILE A 18 -5.25 0.83 2.81
N ALA A 19 -4.05 1.38 2.97
CA ALA A 19 -3.72 2.28 4.08
C ALA A 19 -3.80 3.71 3.59
N LEU A 20 -4.57 4.53 4.29
CA LEU A 20 -4.78 5.94 3.93
C LEU A 20 -3.92 6.81 4.84
N PHE A 21 -3.07 7.61 4.23
CA PHE A 21 -2.17 8.52 4.92
C PHE A 21 -2.46 9.97 4.56
N ARG A 22 -2.37 10.83 5.56
CA ARG A 22 -2.28 12.26 5.36
C ARG A 22 -0.97 12.70 6.01
N GLN A 23 -0.02 13.13 5.19
CA GLN A 23 1.37 13.31 5.60
C GLN A 23 1.92 11.97 6.14
N THR A 24 2.54 11.94 7.32
CA THR A 24 3.01 10.69 7.92
C THR A 24 1.98 10.04 8.84
N HIS A 25 0.78 10.61 8.88
CA HIS A 25 -0.27 10.11 9.77
C HIS A 25 -1.13 9.06 9.07
N LEU A 26 -1.19 7.87 9.67
CA LEU A 26 -2.08 6.81 9.22
C LEU A 26 -3.49 7.09 9.73
N GLU A 27 -4.40 7.41 8.81
CA GLU A 27 -5.78 7.75 9.18
C GLU A 27 -6.67 6.52 9.26
N GLU A 28 -6.53 5.59 8.31
CA GLU A 28 -7.42 4.44 8.22
C GLU A 28 -6.76 3.32 7.42
N VAL A 29 -7.10 2.09 7.76
CA VAL A 29 -6.74 0.92 6.98
C VAL A 29 -8.00 0.13 6.67
N LEU A 30 -8.22 -0.14 5.40
CA LEU A 30 -9.37 -0.89 4.91
C LEU A 30 -8.88 -2.22 4.34
N VAL A 31 -9.67 -3.27 4.57
CA VAL A 31 -9.29 -4.63 4.16
C VAL A 31 -10.46 -5.29 3.44
N ARG A 32 -10.15 -6.08 2.41
CA ARG A 32 -11.12 -6.95 1.74
C ARG A 32 -10.54 -8.33 1.53
N GLN A 33 -11.34 -9.33 1.78
CA GLN A 33 -10.98 -10.70 1.46
C GLN A 33 -11.18 -10.95 -0.03
N LEU A 34 -10.26 -11.68 -0.64
CA LEU A 34 -10.30 -12.01 -2.06
C LEU A 34 -10.62 -13.49 -2.23
N SER A 35 -11.52 -13.80 -3.16
CA SER A 35 -11.88 -15.16 -3.51
C SER A 35 -10.69 -15.89 -4.15
N THR A 36 -10.66 -17.21 -4.05
CA THR A 36 -9.72 -18.03 -4.83
C THR A 36 -10.06 -18.04 -6.31
N ASP A 37 -11.32 -17.73 -6.65
CA ASP A 37 -11.76 -17.59 -8.03
C ASP A 37 -11.21 -16.30 -8.63
N LYS A 38 -10.51 -16.41 -9.76
CA LYS A 38 -9.81 -15.29 -10.39
C LYS A 38 -10.76 -14.14 -10.72
N THR A 39 -11.86 -14.42 -11.37
CA THR A 39 -12.82 -13.39 -11.80
C THR A 39 -13.45 -12.68 -10.61
N LYS A 40 -13.84 -13.44 -9.59
CA LYS A 40 -14.43 -12.86 -8.38
C LYS A 40 -13.42 -11.99 -7.63
N ALA A 41 -12.17 -12.44 -7.54
CA ALA A 41 -11.12 -11.67 -6.89
C ALA A 41 -10.86 -10.35 -7.62
N GLU A 42 -10.78 -10.38 -8.94
CA GLU A 42 -10.60 -9.18 -9.76
C GLU A 42 -11.74 -8.19 -9.55
N ASN A 43 -12.98 -8.67 -9.60
CA ASN A 43 -14.17 -7.82 -9.42
C ASN A 43 -14.21 -7.21 -8.03
N THR A 44 -13.87 -7.98 -7.00
CA THR A 44 -13.83 -7.50 -5.62
C THR A 44 -12.76 -6.42 -5.48
N LEU A 45 -11.58 -6.65 -6.01
CA LEU A 45 -10.47 -5.70 -5.91
C LEU A 45 -10.77 -4.40 -6.65
N ILE A 46 -11.28 -4.51 -7.87
CA ILE A 46 -11.64 -3.34 -8.69
C ILE A 46 -12.68 -2.48 -7.94
N GLY A 47 -13.73 -3.11 -7.43
CA GLY A 47 -14.77 -2.42 -6.67
C GLY A 47 -14.21 -1.77 -5.41
N PHE A 48 -13.33 -2.48 -4.70
CA PHE A 48 -12.69 -1.98 -3.49
C PHE A 48 -11.83 -0.74 -3.76
N VAL A 49 -10.94 -0.83 -4.73
CA VAL A 49 -10.06 0.29 -5.08
C VAL A 49 -10.88 1.49 -5.54
N ARG A 50 -11.85 1.26 -6.42
CA ARG A 50 -12.72 2.33 -6.93
C ARG A 50 -13.45 3.04 -5.78
N GLN A 51 -14.05 2.27 -4.88
CA GLN A 51 -14.79 2.83 -3.74
C GLN A 51 -13.89 3.68 -2.85
N VAL A 52 -12.69 3.18 -2.54
CA VAL A 52 -11.76 3.87 -1.65
C VAL A 52 -11.26 5.16 -2.29
N VAL A 53 -10.83 5.11 -3.55
CA VAL A 53 -10.25 6.30 -4.19
C VAL A 53 -11.30 7.40 -4.40
N GLU A 54 -12.54 7.02 -4.65
CA GLU A 54 -13.64 7.98 -4.80
C GLU A 54 -14.07 8.56 -3.46
N ARG A 55 -14.32 7.69 -2.48
CA ARG A 55 -14.85 8.10 -1.17
C ARG A 55 -13.87 8.96 -0.39
N HIS A 56 -12.59 8.63 -0.43
CA HIS A 56 -11.56 9.31 0.35
C HIS A 56 -10.78 10.35 -0.45
N ARG A 57 -11.18 10.60 -1.70
CA ARG A 57 -10.54 11.60 -2.58
C ARG A 57 -9.03 11.42 -2.63
N VAL A 58 -8.62 10.21 -2.92
CA VAL A 58 -7.20 9.84 -3.00
C VAL A 58 -6.50 10.63 -4.12
N GLN A 59 -5.34 11.18 -3.80
CA GLN A 59 -4.59 12.04 -4.72
C GLN A 59 -3.29 11.38 -5.20
N LEU A 60 -2.88 10.31 -4.54
CA LEU A 60 -1.71 9.54 -4.94
C LEU A 60 -1.90 8.10 -4.49
N ALA A 61 -1.63 7.16 -5.37
CA ALA A 61 -1.68 5.73 -5.07
C ALA A 61 -0.27 5.15 -5.09
N VAL A 62 0.04 4.29 -4.13
CA VAL A 62 1.35 3.68 -3.99
C VAL A 62 1.21 2.16 -4.04
N PHE A 63 2.05 1.54 -4.86
CA PHE A 63 2.09 0.10 -5.04
C PHE A 63 3.51 -0.40 -4.80
N GLU A 64 3.62 -1.60 -4.27
CA GLU A 64 4.92 -2.24 -4.11
C GLU A 64 5.22 -3.09 -5.35
N VAL A 65 6.49 -3.09 -5.75
CA VAL A 65 6.97 -4.00 -6.78
C VAL A 65 7.85 -5.05 -6.11
N ALA A 66 7.35 -6.28 -6.03
CA ALA A 66 8.08 -7.38 -5.43
C ALA A 66 9.07 -7.99 -6.44
N ASP A 67 10.22 -8.46 -5.95
CA ASP A 67 11.22 -9.10 -6.81
C ASP A 67 10.69 -10.37 -7.46
N LYS A 68 9.88 -11.14 -6.70
CA LYS A 68 9.24 -12.36 -7.21
C LYS A 68 7.76 -12.27 -6.93
N GLU A 69 7.03 -11.91 -7.95
CA GLU A 69 5.59 -11.72 -7.85
C GLU A 69 4.88 -12.83 -8.61
N SER A 70 3.85 -13.43 -8.00
CA SER A 70 3.03 -14.40 -8.72
C SER A 70 2.26 -13.70 -9.83
N GLU A 71 1.91 -14.45 -10.88
CA GLU A 71 1.12 -13.92 -11.98
C GLU A 71 -0.22 -13.38 -11.49
N ARG A 72 -0.83 -14.09 -10.53
CA ARG A 72 -2.09 -13.65 -9.93
C ARG A 72 -1.96 -12.27 -9.29
N ILE A 73 -0.95 -12.07 -8.46
CA ILE A 73 -0.76 -10.79 -7.77
C ILE A 73 -0.42 -9.69 -8.77
N ARG A 74 0.38 -9.99 -9.78
CA ARG A 74 0.69 -9.01 -10.83
C ARG A 74 -0.57 -8.56 -11.57
N THR A 75 -1.44 -9.50 -11.95
CA THR A 75 -2.68 -9.19 -12.65
C THR A 75 -3.58 -8.32 -11.78
N LEU A 76 -3.74 -8.69 -10.51
CA LEU A 76 -4.55 -7.92 -9.56
C LEU A 76 -3.98 -6.52 -9.35
N SER A 77 -2.66 -6.41 -9.24
CA SER A 77 -1.98 -5.13 -9.09
C SER A 77 -2.17 -4.24 -10.31
N ASP A 78 -2.04 -4.83 -11.51
CA ASP A 78 -2.26 -4.09 -12.76
C ASP A 78 -3.69 -3.59 -12.86
N ASP A 79 -4.66 -4.38 -12.47
CA ASP A 79 -6.08 -3.98 -12.46
C ASP A 79 -6.31 -2.83 -11.50
N ALA A 80 -5.73 -2.89 -10.30
CA ALA A 80 -5.84 -1.82 -9.31
C ALA A 80 -5.21 -0.51 -9.81
N GLU A 81 -4.04 -0.61 -10.42
CA GLU A 81 -3.36 0.55 -11.01
C GLU A 81 -4.19 1.18 -12.13
N GLU A 82 -4.82 0.36 -12.95
CA GLU A 82 -5.65 0.85 -14.05
C GLU A 82 -6.85 1.64 -13.55
N ILE A 83 -7.47 1.21 -12.45
CA ILE A 83 -8.55 2.00 -11.83
C ILE A 83 -8.03 3.37 -11.41
N CYS A 84 -6.86 3.43 -10.78
CA CYS A 84 -6.28 4.70 -10.37
C CYS A 84 -5.98 5.59 -11.58
N ARG A 85 -5.41 5.03 -12.65
CA ARG A 85 -5.13 5.79 -13.88
C ARG A 85 -6.41 6.33 -14.51
N SER A 86 -7.47 5.51 -14.55
CA SER A 86 -8.75 5.93 -15.12
C SER A 86 -9.39 7.07 -14.35
N LYS A 87 -9.02 7.25 -13.10
CA LYS A 87 -9.49 8.34 -12.24
C LYS A 87 -8.53 9.53 -12.23
N GLY A 88 -7.46 9.48 -13.02
CA GLY A 88 -6.46 10.54 -13.05
C GLY A 88 -5.57 10.60 -11.82
N ILE A 89 -5.48 9.50 -11.07
CA ILE A 89 -4.66 9.46 -9.85
C ILE A 89 -3.24 9.00 -10.21
N PRO A 90 -2.22 9.81 -9.90
CA PRO A 90 -0.84 9.41 -10.12
C PRO A 90 -0.49 8.16 -9.33
N ILE A 91 0.39 7.34 -9.88
CA ILE A 91 0.84 6.09 -9.27
C ILE A 91 2.33 6.17 -9.00
N THR A 92 2.73 5.75 -7.80
CA THR A 92 4.12 5.56 -7.43
C THR A 92 4.34 4.09 -7.13
N ARG A 93 5.40 3.51 -7.69
CA ARG A 93 5.81 2.13 -7.42
C ARG A 93 7.08 2.14 -6.59
N ILE A 94 7.08 1.37 -5.51
CA ILE A 94 8.23 1.26 -4.62
C ILE A 94 8.74 -0.17 -4.68
N PRO A 95 10.01 -0.38 -5.08
CA PRO A 95 10.60 -1.71 -5.05
C PRO A 95 10.67 -2.26 -3.62
N GLU A 96 10.45 -3.56 -3.48
CA GLU A 96 10.51 -4.24 -2.19
C GLU A 96 11.82 -3.96 -1.45
N GLN A 97 12.92 -3.96 -2.16
CA GLN A 97 14.24 -3.68 -1.59
C GLN A 97 14.31 -2.30 -0.95
N GLU A 98 13.73 -1.31 -1.61
CA GLU A 98 13.68 0.06 -1.11
C GLU A 98 12.83 0.18 0.14
N LEU A 99 11.72 -0.57 0.18
CA LEU A 99 10.85 -0.64 1.35
C LEU A 99 11.62 -1.15 2.57
N PHE A 100 12.36 -2.25 2.42
CA PHE A 100 13.16 -2.81 3.51
C PHE A 100 14.26 -1.84 3.96
N GLN A 101 14.92 -1.17 3.03
CA GLN A 101 15.97 -0.19 3.35
C GLN A 101 15.41 0.98 4.15
N SER A 102 14.21 1.45 3.84
CA SER A 102 13.57 2.56 4.54
C SER A 102 13.35 2.29 6.02
N PHE A 103 13.17 1.04 6.41
CA PHE A 103 12.97 0.64 7.79
C PHE A 103 14.23 0.01 8.41
N ALA A 104 15.37 0.12 7.74
CA ALA A 104 16.63 -0.46 8.19
C ALA A 104 16.52 -1.97 8.46
N VAL A 105 15.67 -2.65 7.70
CA VAL A 105 15.47 -4.09 7.79
C VAL A 105 16.34 -4.77 6.75
N PRO A 106 17.11 -5.82 7.12
CA PRO A 106 17.88 -6.57 6.13
C PRO A 106 16.97 -7.11 5.02
N ALA A 107 17.46 -7.07 3.78
CA ALA A 107 16.72 -7.57 2.63
C ALA A 107 16.69 -9.10 2.64
N LEU A 108 16.20 -9.67 3.73
CA LEU A 108 15.99 -11.09 3.89
C LEU A 108 14.62 -11.45 3.31
N ARG A 109 14.49 -12.71 2.92
CA ARG A 109 13.27 -13.22 2.27
C ARG A 109 12.02 -13.21 3.15
N ARG A 110 12.10 -12.66 4.36
CA ARG A 110 11.00 -12.65 5.33
C ARG A 110 10.57 -11.24 5.64
N ARG A 111 9.27 -11.02 5.65
CA ARG A 111 8.66 -9.75 6.01
C ARG A 111 8.38 -9.60 7.50
N ASP A 112 8.60 -10.65 8.28
CA ASP A 112 8.27 -10.63 9.71
C ASP A 112 8.92 -9.47 10.48
N PRO A 113 10.20 -9.14 10.25
CA PRO A 113 10.80 -7.99 10.92
C PRO A 113 10.13 -6.66 10.56
N LEU A 114 9.77 -6.48 9.28
CA LEU A 114 9.07 -5.29 8.82
C LEU A 114 7.69 -5.18 9.46
N ARG A 115 6.95 -6.29 9.50
CA ARG A 115 5.61 -6.33 10.11
C ARG A 115 5.66 -6.09 11.61
N LYS A 116 6.71 -6.55 12.28
CA LYS A 116 6.91 -6.29 13.70
C LYS A 116 7.11 -4.79 13.96
N ILE A 117 7.88 -4.13 13.12
CA ILE A 117 8.06 -2.68 13.20
C ILE A 117 6.72 -1.97 12.98
N ALA A 118 5.95 -2.40 11.99
CA ALA A 118 4.64 -1.81 11.72
C ALA A 118 3.70 -1.94 12.91
N ARG A 119 3.70 -3.09 13.59
CA ARG A 119 2.88 -3.28 14.80
C ARG A 119 3.31 -2.36 15.94
N SER A 120 4.60 -2.08 16.04
CA SER A 120 5.11 -1.14 17.04
C SER A 120 4.70 0.29 16.75
N LEU A 121 4.75 0.70 15.48
CA LEU A 121 4.39 2.05 15.06
C LEU A 121 2.89 2.30 15.15
N TRP A 122 2.09 1.29 14.85
CA TRP A 122 0.63 1.41 14.85
C TRP A 122 -0.01 0.29 15.67
N PRO A 123 -0.09 0.45 17.00
CA PRO A 123 -0.69 -0.58 17.88
C PRO A 123 -2.11 -0.98 17.49
N ILE A 124 -2.86 -0.08 16.84
CA ILE A 124 -4.21 -0.38 16.37
C ILE A 124 -4.22 -1.56 15.38
N LEU A 125 -3.12 -1.77 14.65
CA LEU A 125 -2.99 -2.86 13.70
C LEU A 125 -2.75 -4.23 14.36
N ASN A 126 -2.63 -4.28 15.67
CA ASN A 126 -2.56 -5.53 16.43
C ASN A 126 -3.93 -6.17 16.62
N SER A 127 -5.00 -5.47 16.29
CA SER A 127 -6.36 -6.02 16.33
C SER A 127 -6.50 -7.22 15.39
N PRO A 128 -7.27 -8.26 15.79
CA PRO A 128 -7.53 -9.40 14.91
C PRO A 128 -8.17 -9.03 13.56
N SER A 129 -8.77 -7.84 13.47
CA SER A 129 -9.37 -7.35 12.22
C SER A 129 -8.34 -7.07 11.12
N PHE A 130 -7.06 -6.93 11.49
CA PHE A 130 -6.00 -6.58 10.55
C PHE A 130 -5.00 -7.74 10.42
N GLY A 131 -4.71 -8.12 9.18
CA GLY A 131 -3.74 -9.16 8.87
C GLY A 131 -2.46 -8.59 8.28
N HIS A 132 -1.68 -9.46 7.64
CA HIS A 132 -0.39 -9.09 7.05
C HIS A 132 -0.51 -8.02 5.97
N ALA A 133 -1.57 -8.07 5.17
CA ALA A 133 -1.78 -7.06 4.12
C ALA A 133 -1.89 -5.66 4.71
N SER A 134 -2.56 -5.52 5.85
CA SER A 134 -2.71 -4.23 6.53
C SER A 134 -1.37 -3.67 6.99
N LEU A 135 -0.52 -4.54 7.54
CA LEU A 135 0.82 -4.14 8.00
C LEU A 135 1.70 -3.74 6.83
N ASP A 136 1.63 -4.50 5.76
CA ASP A 136 2.41 -4.22 4.55
C ASP A 136 1.97 -2.90 3.91
N ALA A 137 0.66 -2.65 3.84
CA ALA A 137 0.13 -1.41 3.28
C ALA A 137 0.55 -0.20 4.12
N ALA A 138 0.49 -0.31 5.45
CA ALA A 138 0.89 0.78 6.33
C ALA A 138 2.38 1.09 6.19
N ALA A 139 3.23 0.07 6.15
CA ALA A 139 4.66 0.26 5.96
C ALA A 139 4.96 0.90 4.61
N LEU A 140 4.29 0.45 3.56
CA LEU A 140 4.44 0.99 2.21
C LEU A 140 4.07 2.47 2.16
N GLY A 141 2.96 2.83 2.78
CA GLY A 141 2.48 4.21 2.80
C GLY A 141 3.42 5.14 3.55
N LEU A 142 3.93 4.70 4.69
CA LEU A 142 4.88 5.51 5.45
C LEU A 142 6.18 5.70 4.66
N CYS A 143 6.67 4.66 4.02
CA CYS A 143 7.86 4.74 3.17
C CYS A 143 7.68 5.81 2.08
N ALA A 144 6.54 5.78 1.38
CA ALA A 144 6.24 6.73 0.32
C ALA A 144 6.15 8.16 0.85
N GLN A 145 5.48 8.37 1.98
CA GLN A 145 5.34 9.71 2.56
C GLN A 145 6.67 10.26 3.06
N THR A 146 7.47 9.43 3.69
CA THR A 146 8.78 9.83 4.17
C THR A 146 9.67 10.26 3.00
N LYS A 147 9.66 9.52 1.91
CA LYS A 147 10.42 9.87 0.70
C LYS A 147 9.95 11.20 0.11
N ARG A 148 8.65 11.42 0.05
CA ARG A 148 8.09 12.66 -0.48
C ARG A 148 8.51 13.87 0.36
N LEU A 149 8.40 13.75 1.69
CA LEU A 149 8.80 14.83 2.59
C LEU A 149 10.30 15.12 2.47
N PHE A 150 11.11 14.08 2.36
CA PHE A 150 12.54 14.22 2.16
C PHE A 150 12.86 14.93 0.84
N ALA A 151 12.19 14.55 -0.23
CA ALA A 151 12.40 15.19 -1.54
C ALA A 151 12.00 16.65 -1.53
N LEU A 152 10.91 17.02 -0.83
CA LEU A 152 10.45 18.40 -0.71
C LEU A 152 11.44 19.27 0.09
N ASN A 153 12.13 18.67 1.07
CA ASN A 153 13.07 19.36 1.94
C ASN A 153 14.51 19.31 1.46
N SER A 154 14.79 18.55 0.39
CA SER A 154 16.14 18.46 -0.16
C SER A 154 16.45 19.70 -0.99
N PRO A 155 17.63 20.31 -0.82
CA PRO A 155 18.01 21.42 -1.68
C PRO A 155 18.14 20.94 -3.12
N GLN A 156 17.47 21.63 -4.02
CA GLN A 156 17.62 21.36 -5.44
C GLN A 156 18.99 21.89 -5.90
N SER A 157 19.80 20.95 -6.32
CA SER A 157 21.09 21.32 -6.91
C SER A 157 20.90 21.68 -8.38
#